data_84b566fc1b3e78279b673f26184ac910
#
_entry.id   84b566fc1b3e78279b673f26184ac910
#
_cell.length_a   1.000
_cell.length_b   1.000
_cell.length_c   1.000
_cell.angle_alpha   90.00
_cell.angle_beta   90.00
_cell.angle_gamma   90.00
#
_symmetry.space_group_name_H-M   'P 1'
#
loop_
_entity.id
_entity.type
_entity.pdbx_description
1 polymer ?
#
loop_
_entity_poly.entity_id
_entity_poly.type
_entity_poly.pdbx_seq_one_letter_code
_entity_poly.pdbx_strand_id
1 'polypeptide(L)'
;MRNNKGFTLIEMLLVLGIMLLIFAIAIPKKQGIDDDLLLYQTVVEIENTLKLARHLSIDESTTYRMDINKKEVTLRKYLHNTEPVYSFHIPESIEVRITTYNVIHFNRNGASGYNRIVVENGKQERYILETSIGTGRINISR
;
A
#
# COMPACT_ATOMS: atom_id res chain seq x y z
N MET A 1 -15.76 62.70 -14.21
CA MET A 1 -14.44 62.29 -14.72
C MET A 1 -14.04 61.00 -14.02
N ARG A 2 -14.03 59.84 -14.71
CA ARG A 2 -13.56 58.58 -14.16
C ARG A 2 -12.05 58.58 -14.23
N ASN A 3 -11.40 58.55 -13.09
CA ASN A 3 -9.94 58.48 -12.98
C ASN A 3 -9.51 57.04 -13.24
N ASN A 4 -9.23 56.68 -14.49
CA ASN A 4 -8.70 55.38 -14.87
C ASN A 4 -7.19 55.37 -14.55
N LYS A 5 -6.84 55.06 -13.32
CA LYS A 5 -5.46 54.76 -12.95
C LYS A 5 -5.17 53.30 -13.32
N GLY A 6 -4.40 53.10 -14.36
CA GLY A 6 -3.86 51.77 -14.71
C GLY A 6 -2.79 51.36 -13.72
N PHE A 7 -2.59 50.04 -13.58
CA PHE A 7 -1.50 49.47 -12.77
C PHE A 7 -0.14 49.87 -13.36
N THR A 8 0.80 50.17 -12.50
CA THR A 8 2.19 50.45 -12.92
C THR A 8 2.93 49.16 -13.15
N LEU A 9 3.95 49.17 -14.03
CA LEU A 9 4.80 48.02 -14.31
C LEU A 9 5.45 47.46 -13.02
N ILE A 10 5.85 48.37 -12.11
CA ILE A 10 6.47 47.99 -10.82
C ILE A 10 5.50 47.27 -9.90
N GLU A 11 4.24 47.64 -9.90
CA GLU A 11 3.18 47.01 -9.09
C GLU A 11 2.90 45.58 -9.58
N MET A 12 2.88 45.34 -10.88
CA MET A 12 2.75 44.00 -11.48
C MET A 12 3.96 43.10 -11.16
N LEU A 13 5.18 43.66 -11.23
CA LEU A 13 6.39 42.90 -10.86
C LEU A 13 6.41 42.54 -9.38
N LEU A 14 5.91 43.42 -8.50
CA LEU A 14 5.85 43.19 -7.08
C LEU A 14 4.82 42.09 -6.75
N VAL A 15 3.64 42.11 -7.38
CA VAL A 15 2.61 41.08 -7.23
C VAL A 15 3.12 39.73 -7.72
N LEU A 16 3.78 39.68 -8.88
CA LEU A 16 4.40 38.44 -9.39
C LEU A 16 5.49 37.91 -8.44
N GLY A 17 6.33 38.78 -7.89
CA GLY A 17 7.34 38.41 -6.91
C GLY A 17 6.74 37.83 -5.63
N ILE A 18 5.68 38.40 -5.10
CA ILE A 18 4.96 37.87 -3.93
C ILE A 18 4.31 36.53 -4.26
N MET A 19 3.65 36.39 -5.42
CA MET A 19 3.08 35.10 -5.84
C MET A 19 4.13 33.99 -5.93
N LEU A 20 5.29 34.27 -6.54
CA LEU A 20 6.40 33.30 -6.62
C LEU A 20 6.92 32.89 -5.24
N LEU A 21 7.01 33.84 -4.29
CA LEU A 21 7.38 33.53 -2.90
C LEU A 21 6.36 32.62 -2.22
N ILE A 22 5.05 32.90 -2.41
CA ILE A 22 3.97 32.06 -1.86
C ILE A 22 4.05 30.65 -2.47
N PHE A 23 4.22 30.50 -3.78
CA PHE A 23 4.39 29.21 -4.43
C PHE A 23 5.64 28.46 -3.95
N ALA A 24 6.75 29.16 -3.74
CA ALA A 24 7.98 28.54 -3.23
C ALA A 24 7.82 27.92 -1.82
N ILE A 25 6.99 28.53 -0.98
CA ILE A 25 6.71 28.04 0.38
C ILE A 25 5.60 26.97 0.34
N ALA A 26 4.65 27.07 -0.60
CA ALA A 26 3.49 26.18 -0.68
C ALA A 26 3.82 24.79 -1.27
N ILE A 27 5.00 24.60 -1.90
CA ILE A 27 5.44 23.29 -2.34
C ILE A 27 6.22 22.60 -1.20
N PRO A 28 5.58 21.88 -0.29
CA PRO A 28 6.30 21.14 0.72
C PRO A 28 7.12 20.04 0.02
N LYS A 29 8.38 19.88 0.42
CA LYS A 29 9.17 18.68 0.08
C LYS A 29 8.56 17.48 0.79
N LYS A 30 7.62 16.82 0.12
CA LYS A 30 6.78 15.73 0.66
C LYS A 30 7.49 14.38 0.84
N GLN A 31 8.81 14.29 0.70
CA GLN A 31 9.50 13.00 0.70
C GLN A 31 9.32 12.13 1.95
N GLY A 32 8.90 12.70 3.07
CA GLY A 32 8.75 11.94 4.31
C GLY A 32 7.34 11.45 4.60
N ILE A 33 6.34 12.21 4.16
CA ILE A 33 4.91 11.86 4.38
C ILE A 33 4.49 10.77 3.39
N ASP A 34 5.05 10.80 2.18
CA ASP A 34 4.71 9.83 1.14
C ASP A 34 5.17 8.40 1.50
N ASP A 35 6.32 8.22 2.16
CA ASP A 35 6.83 6.90 2.55
C ASP A 35 5.97 6.25 3.64
N ASP A 36 5.51 7.02 4.63
CA ASP A 36 4.67 6.51 5.72
C ASP A 36 3.26 6.19 5.20
N LEU A 37 2.75 7.00 4.27
CA LEU A 37 1.48 6.73 3.60
C LEU A 37 1.57 5.49 2.71
N LEU A 38 2.66 5.34 1.94
CA LEU A 38 2.90 4.16 1.10
C LEU A 38 3.04 2.90 1.94
N LEU A 39 3.72 2.97 3.09
CA LEU A 39 3.81 1.88 4.04
C LEU A 39 2.42 1.45 4.51
N TYR A 40 1.62 2.40 5.00
CA TYR A 40 0.26 2.11 5.46
C TYR A 40 -0.64 1.55 4.35
N GLN A 41 -0.59 2.14 3.15
CA GLN A 41 -1.35 1.65 1.99
C GLN A 41 -0.95 0.22 1.62
N THR A 42 0.35 -0.11 1.61
CA THR A 42 0.83 -1.46 1.32
C THR A 42 0.35 -2.47 2.38
N VAL A 43 0.36 -2.10 3.66
CA VAL A 43 -0.16 -2.94 4.75
C VAL A 43 -1.65 -3.23 4.57
N VAL A 44 -2.45 -2.21 4.30
CA VAL A 44 -3.90 -2.33 4.06
C VAL A 44 -4.18 -3.20 2.83
N GLU A 45 -3.40 -3.06 1.78
CA GLU A 45 -3.53 -3.84 0.54
C GLU A 45 -3.22 -5.33 0.78
N ILE A 46 -2.15 -5.63 1.53
CA ILE A 46 -1.82 -7.00 1.94
C ILE A 46 -2.94 -7.58 2.81
N GLU A 47 -3.43 -6.84 3.79
CA GLU A 47 -4.53 -7.26 4.67
C GLU A 47 -5.80 -7.59 3.88
N ASN A 48 -6.19 -6.70 2.97
CA ASN A 48 -7.36 -6.89 2.11
C ASN A 48 -7.21 -8.10 1.20
N THR A 49 -6.01 -8.32 0.66
CA THR A 49 -5.72 -9.49 -0.19
C THR A 49 -5.80 -10.80 0.61
N LEU A 50 -5.30 -10.81 1.85
CA LEU A 50 -5.44 -11.96 2.76
C LEU A 50 -6.92 -12.24 3.10
N LYS A 51 -7.70 -11.20 3.40
CA LYS A 51 -9.15 -11.31 3.66
C LYS A 51 -9.88 -11.82 2.43
N LEU A 52 -9.57 -11.28 1.25
CA LEU A 52 -10.14 -11.71 -0.03
C LEU A 52 -9.82 -13.20 -0.30
N ALA A 53 -8.57 -13.61 -0.13
CA ALA A 53 -8.15 -15.00 -0.30
C ALA A 53 -8.95 -15.95 0.59
N ARG A 54 -9.14 -15.56 1.86
CA ARG A 54 -9.92 -16.32 2.83
C ARG A 54 -11.40 -16.39 2.43
N HIS A 55 -12.02 -15.27 2.05
CA HIS A 55 -13.43 -15.24 1.64
C HIS A 55 -13.65 -16.08 0.39
N LEU A 56 -12.85 -15.91 -0.65
CA LEU A 56 -12.96 -16.69 -1.88
C LEU A 56 -12.73 -18.18 -1.62
N SER A 57 -11.85 -18.55 -0.70
CA SER A 57 -11.60 -19.96 -0.39
C SER A 57 -12.81 -20.65 0.24
N ILE A 58 -13.59 -19.92 1.04
CA ILE A 58 -14.84 -20.39 1.65
C ILE A 58 -15.97 -20.42 0.60
N ASP A 59 -16.19 -19.31 -0.07
CA ASP A 59 -17.30 -19.13 -1.01
C ASP A 59 -17.24 -20.11 -2.17
N GLU A 60 -16.05 -20.35 -2.71
CA GLU A 60 -15.85 -21.27 -3.82
C GLU A 60 -15.46 -22.69 -3.37
N SER A 61 -15.42 -22.95 -2.05
CA SER A 61 -15.03 -24.23 -1.48
C SER A 61 -13.73 -24.81 -2.07
N THR A 62 -12.76 -23.95 -2.34
CA THR A 62 -11.48 -24.30 -2.97
C THR A 62 -10.29 -23.72 -2.21
N THR A 63 -9.07 -24.10 -2.56
CA THR A 63 -7.88 -23.52 -1.97
C THR A 63 -7.40 -22.36 -2.80
N TYR A 64 -7.10 -21.25 -2.11
CA TYR A 64 -6.44 -20.08 -2.67
C TYR A 64 -5.03 -19.96 -2.13
N ARG A 65 -4.12 -19.47 -2.95
CA ARG A 65 -2.76 -19.16 -2.54
C ARG A 65 -2.42 -17.71 -2.86
N MET A 66 -1.74 -17.08 -1.93
CA MET A 66 -1.17 -15.76 -2.07
C MET A 66 0.35 -15.89 -2.13
N ASP A 67 0.93 -15.52 -3.26
CA ASP A 67 2.37 -15.47 -3.48
C ASP A 67 2.84 -14.04 -3.19
N ILE A 68 3.86 -13.87 -2.36
CA ILE A 68 4.43 -12.57 -2.04
C ILE A 68 5.90 -12.59 -2.47
N ASN A 69 6.20 -11.77 -3.46
CA ASN A 69 7.55 -11.53 -3.96
C ASN A 69 8.01 -10.13 -3.56
N LYS A 70 9.29 -9.81 -3.77
CA LYS A 70 9.85 -8.49 -3.42
C LYS A 70 9.16 -7.30 -4.10
N LYS A 71 8.52 -7.52 -5.25
CA LYS A 71 7.93 -6.44 -6.07
C LYS A 71 6.42 -6.58 -6.26
N GLU A 72 5.87 -7.73 -5.97
CA GLU A 72 4.48 -8.04 -6.31
C GLU A 72 3.87 -9.03 -5.33
N VAL A 73 2.61 -8.80 -5.02
CA VAL A 73 1.72 -9.75 -4.33
C VAL A 73 0.72 -10.27 -5.34
N THR A 74 0.53 -11.59 -5.39
CA THR A 74 -0.36 -12.22 -6.36
C THR A 74 -1.26 -13.23 -5.67
N LEU A 75 -2.57 -13.14 -5.88
CA LEU A 75 -3.58 -14.08 -5.40
C LEU A 75 -4.05 -14.98 -6.55
N ARG A 76 -3.99 -16.30 -6.36
CA ARG A 76 -4.38 -17.31 -7.36
C ARG A 76 -5.18 -18.45 -6.75
N LYS A 77 -5.98 -19.12 -7.58
CA LYS A 77 -6.53 -20.44 -7.27
C LYS A 77 -5.43 -21.50 -7.29
N TYR A 78 -5.40 -22.39 -6.30
CA TYR A 78 -4.29 -23.37 -6.15
C TYR A 78 -4.21 -24.40 -7.27
N LEU A 79 -5.36 -24.89 -7.77
CA LEU A 79 -5.45 -26.03 -8.70
C LEU A 79 -5.33 -25.70 -10.18
N HIS A 80 -5.25 -24.42 -10.55
CA HIS A 80 -5.15 -24.03 -11.96
C HIS A 80 -3.99 -23.05 -12.10
N ASN A 81 -3.16 -23.32 -13.11
CA ASN A 81 -2.12 -22.38 -13.56
C ASN A 81 -2.79 -21.18 -14.28
N THR A 82 -3.82 -20.64 -13.65
CA THR A 82 -4.71 -19.60 -14.15
C THR A 82 -4.12 -18.23 -13.87
N GLU A 83 -4.61 -17.27 -14.61
CA GLU A 83 -4.36 -15.86 -14.39
C GLU A 83 -4.62 -15.49 -12.92
N PRO A 84 -3.85 -14.55 -12.36
CA PRO A 84 -4.07 -14.08 -11.00
C PRO A 84 -5.49 -13.50 -10.87
N VAL A 85 -6.20 -13.87 -9.80
CA VAL A 85 -7.49 -13.28 -9.44
C VAL A 85 -7.30 -11.83 -9.01
N TYR A 86 -6.19 -11.57 -8.36
CA TYR A 86 -5.78 -10.25 -7.93
C TYR A 86 -4.27 -10.15 -7.86
N SER A 87 -3.70 -9.01 -8.22
CA SER A 87 -2.28 -8.70 -7.99
C SER A 87 -2.07 -7.21 -7.82
N PHE A 88 -1.04 -6.84 -7.05
CA PHE A 88 -0.60 -5.46 -6.93
C PHE A 88 0.92 -5.37 -6.77
N HIS A 89 1.50 -4.24 -7.19
CA HIS A 89 2.92 -3.99 -7.09
C HIS A 89 3.27 -3.33 -5.75
N ILE A 90 4.31 -3.83 -5.11
CA ILE A 90 4.88 -3.24 -3.90
C ILE A 90 5.74 -2.05 -4.32
N PRO A 91 5.53 -0.84 -3.74
CA PRO A 91 6.38 0.30 -4.01
C PRO A 91 7.85 0.02 -3.70
N GLU A 92 8.78 0.57 -4.49
CA GLU A 92 10.23 0.31 -4.32
C GLU A 92 10.79 0.80 -2.97
N SER A 93 10.12 1.77 -2.34
CA SER A 93 10.48 2.28 -1.00
C SER A 93 10.04 1.37 0.15
N ILE A 94 9.25 0.33 -0.14
CA ILE A 94 8.69 -0.59 0.86
C ILE A 94 9.31 -1.98 0.70
N GLU A 95 9.79 -2.53 1.81
CA GLU A 95 10.30 -3.89 1.87
C GLU A 95 9.29 -4.81 2.56
N VAL A 96 8.96 -5.92 1.91
CA VAL A 96 8.07 -6.95 2.47
C VAL A 96 8.87 -8.23 2.69
N ARG A 97 8.90 -8.72 3.92
CA ARG A 97 9.57 -9.97 4.32
C ARG A 97 8.56 -10.92 4.94
N ILE A 98 8.66 -12.19 4.56
CA ILE A 98 7.87 -13.25 5.15
C ILE A 98 8.82 -14.18 5.90
N THR A 99 8.44 -14.57 7.11
CA THR A 99 9.32 -15.33 7.99
C THR A 99 9.33 -16.82 7.68
N THR A 100 8.27 -17.37 7.08
CA THR A 100 8.11 -18.82 6.95
C THR A 100 8.20 -19.31 5.50
N TYR A 101 7.29 -18.90 4.64
CA TYR A 101 7.26 -19.24 3.22
C TYR A 101 6.70 -18.08 2.42
N ASN A 102 7.21 -17.83 1.21
CA ASN A 102 6.71 -16.77 0.33
C ASN A 102 5.30 -17.04 -0.23
N VAL A 103 4.63 -18.07 0.28
CA VAL A 103 3.32 -18.52 -0.17
C VAL A 103 2.42 -18.79 1.03
N ILE A 104 1.25 -18.15 1.05
CA ILE A 104 0.22 -18.34 2.07
C ILE A 104 -0.95 -19.06 1.42
N HIS A 105 -1.37 -20.16 2.02
CA HIS A 105 -2.50 -20.94 1.55
C HIS A 105 -3.70 -20.78 2.46
N PHE A 106 -4.87 -20.58 1.87
CA PHE A 106 -6.17 -20.66 2.54
C PHE A 106 -6.92 -21.88 1.97
N ASN A 107 -7.23 -22.84 2.83
CA ASN A 107 -7.99 -24.01 2.44
C ASN A 107 -9.49 -23.67 2.27
N ARG A 108 -10.28 -24.64 1.77
CA ARG A 108 -11.72 -24.49 1.53
C ARG A 108 -12.56 -24.04 2.74
N ASN A 109 -12.03 -24.12 3.93
CA ASN A 109 -12.69 -23.67 5.17
C ASN A 109 -12.17 -22.30 5.64
N GLY A 110 -11.35 -21.62 4.84
CA GLY A 110 -10.73 -20.34 5.19
C GLY A 110 -9.62 -20.44 6.23
N ALA A 111 -9.15 -21.65 6.54
CA ALA A 111 -8.03 -21.86 7.45
C ALA A 111 -6.70 -21.70 6.73
N SER A 112 -5.73 -21.13 7.42
CA SER A 112 -4.34 -21.00 6.95
C SER A 112 -3.36 -21.56 7.98
N GLY A 113 -2.09 -21.74 7.58
CA GLY A 113 -0.97 -21.90 8.51
C GLY A 113 -0.62 -20.59 9.21
N TYR A 114 0.28 -20.66 10.19
CA TYR A 114 0.88 -19.45 10.75
C TYR A 114 1.84 -18.83 9.73
N ASN A 115 1.64 -17.56 9.45
CA ASN A 115 2.56 -16.77 8.65
C ASN A 115 2.74 -15.42 9.32
N ARG A 116 3.95 -14.90 9.23
CA ARG A 116 4.30 -13.57 9.70
C ARG A 116 4.89 -12.77 8.56
N ILE A 117 4.24 -11.69 8.20
CA ILE A 117 4.63 -10.75 7.16
C ILE A 117 5.10 -9.48 7.85
N VAL A 118 6.30 -9.04 7.56
CA VAL A 118 6.85 -7.78 8.03
C VAL A 118 6.91 -6.84 6.83
N VAL A 119 6.29 -5.68 6.96
CA VAL A 119 6.28 -4.60 5.96
C VAL A 119 6.99 -3.42 6.58
N GLU A 120 8.08 -2.95 5.96
CA GLU A 120 8.86 -1.84 6.49
C GLU A 120 9.24 -0.83 5.41
N ASN A 121 9.44 0.43 5.82
CA ASN A 121 9.95 1.49 4.96
C ASN A 121 11.45 1.73 5.20
N GLY A 122 12.07 2.58 4.38
CA GLY A 122 13.48 2.95 4.51
C GLY A 122 13.85 3.65 5.82
N LYS A 123 12.85 4.08 6.64
CA LYS A 123 13.04 4.71 7.95
C LYS A 123 12.97 3.72 9.12
N GLN A 124 12.89 2.41 8.83
CA GLN A 124 12.73 1.33 9.81
C GLN A 124 11.38 1.34 10.55
N GLU A 125 10.39 2.10 10.08
CA GLU A 125 9.02 1.92 10.54
C GLU A 125 8.46 0.65 9.94
N ARG A 126 7.78 -0.15 10.76
CA ARG A 126 7.32 -1.47 10.35
C ARG A 126 5.93 -1.79 10.88
N TYR A 127 5.22 -2.59 10.10
CA TYR A 127 4.00 -3.29 10.51
C TYR A 127 4.21 -4.80 10.38
N ILE A 128 3.57 -5.53 11.25
CA ILE A 128 3.62 -6.99 11.28
C ILE A 128 2.19 -7.50 11.11
N LEU A 129 1.98 -8.30 10.06
CA LEU A 129 0.71 -9.00 9.84
C LEU A 129 0.93 -10.48 10.15
N GLU A 130 0.06 -11.06 10.96
CA GLU A 130 0.13 -12.46 11.35
C GLU A 130 -1.16 -13.18 11.02
N THR A 131 -1.05 -14.36 10.43
CA THR A 131 -2.19 -15.25 10.24
C THR A 131 -2.20 -16.32 11.32
N SER A 132 -3.37 -16.56 11.93
CA SER A 132 -3.53 -17.57 12.99
C SER A 132 -3.80 -18.95 12.39
N ILE A 133 -3.14 -19.97 12.94
CA ILE A 133 -3.31 -21.37 12.55
C ILE A 133 -4.79 -21.77 12.70
N GLY A 134 -5.32 -22.46 11.70
CA GLY A 134 -6.64 -23.09 11.70
C GLY A 134 -7.82 -22.12 11.52
N THR A 135 -7.70 -20.86 11.93
CA THR A 135 -8.79 -19.89 11.78
C THR A 135 -8.60 -18.93 10.61
N GLY A 136 -7.38 -18.78 10.11
CA GLY A 136 -7.04 -17.80 9.09
C GLY A 136 -7.31 -16.33 9.53
N ARG A 137 -7.40 -16.07 10.84
CA ARG A 137 -7.53 -14.70 11.37
C ARG A 137 -6.24 -13.93 11.10
N ILE A 138 -6.41 -12.66 10.76
CA ILE A 138 -5.32 -11.74 10.47
C ILE A 138 -5.24 -10.75 11.63
N ASN A 139 -4.06 -10.65 12.24
CA ASN A 139 -3.75 -9.66 13.27
C ASN A 139 -2.69 -8.73 12.73
N ILE A 140 -2.82 -7.43 13.03
CA ILE A 140 -1.85 -6.40 12.65
C ILE A 140 -1.31 -5.77 13.93
N SER A 141 0.02 -5.64 13.99
CA SER A 141 0.72 -4.91 15.05
C SER A 141 1.78 -3.98 14.43
N ARG A 142 2.13 -2.93 15.15
CA ARG A 142 3.15 -1.94 14.78
C ARG A 142 4.37 -2.12 15.66
#